data_4d63f914e16cea68592bbcb6a39422cc
#
_entry.id   4d63f914e16cea68592bbcb6a39422cc
#
_cell.length_a   1.000
_cell.length_b   1.000
_cell.length_c   1.000
_cell.angle_alpha   90.00
_cell.angle_beta   90.00
_cell.angle_gamma   90.00
#
_symmetry.space_group_name_H-M   'P 1'
#
loop_
_entity.id
_entity.type
_entity.pdbx_description
1 polymer ?
#
loop_
_entity_poly.entity_id
_entity_poly.type
_entity_poly.pdbx_seq_one_letter_code
_entity_poly.pdbx_strand_id
1 'polypeptide(L)'
;NPVWNLFIGFGLLFGIGGSVMFSVSRGKGDTRASDEYFTASLIAVTAVALVLYVLFLTLKKQLLSLFGAGGDELVLEKALDYAGYIAYVMPLFILGNYLSAFIRNDGSPLTATIAVVSGGAFNIFGDVFFVFGLDMGIGGAGLATMIGQILSFCIMLTYFFRKKCTLRLALPHRFFRLAFSAARGGFAPFIVDFSFGILVILFNNRIMQLGGSTELGVFGAVSTTVLLIQVLFYGVGQALQPLASFADGATDMRSLKKLLKYALLTAA
;
A
#
# COMPACT_ATOMS: atom_id res chain seq x y z
N ASN A 1 -7.16 3.05 -11.52
CA ASN A 1 -6.98 2.04 -10.45
C ASN A 1 -5.76 1.10 -10.64
N PRO A 2 -5.39 0.58 -11.83
CA PRO A 2 -4.26 -0.35 -11.97
C PRO A 2 -2.91 0.22 -11.52
N VAL A 3 -2.66 1.51 -11.77
CA VAL A 3 -1.44 2.20 -11.33
C VAL A 3 -1.29 2.17 -9.81
N TRP A 4 -2.39 2.42 -9.08
CA TRP A 4 -2.41 2.37 -7.62
C TRP A 4 -2.10 0.97 -7.08
N ASN A 5 -2.66 -0.06 -7.67
CA ASN A 5 -2.41 -1.46 -7.26
C ASN A 5 -0.93 -1.83 -7.40
N LEU A 6 -0.27 -1.35 -8.46
CA LEU A 6 1.16 -1.56 -8.65
C LEU A 6 1.97 -0.91 -7.50
N PHE A 7 1.64 0.34 -7.14
CA PHE A 7 2.35 1.07 -6.09
C PHE A 7 2.09 0.47 -4.70
N ILE A 8 0.84 0.08 -4.44
CA ILE A 8 0.48 -0.67 -3.23
C ILE A 8 1.31 -1.94 -3.14
N GLY A 9 1.35 -2.73 -4.23
CA GLY A 9 2.07 -3.99 -4.27
C GLY A 9 3.55 -3.86 -3.88
N PHE A 10 4.27 -2.88 -4.43
CA PHE A 10 5.67 -2.66 -4.06
C PHE A 10 5.84 -2.14 -2.63
N GLY A 11 4.94 -1.28 -2.14
CA GLY A 11 4.91 -0.86 -0.75
C GLY A 11 4.71 -2.05 0.20
N LEU A 12 3.82 -2.98 -0.15
CA LEU A 12 3.56 -4.20 0.61
C LEU A 12 4.68 -5.22 0.50
N LEU A 13 5.35 -5.34 -0.64
CA LEU A 13 6.46 -6.26 -0.85
C LEU A 13 7.54 -6.11 0.23
N PHE A 14 8.00 -4.88 0.43
CA PHE A 14 9.02 -4.58 1.43
C PHE A 14 8.42 -4.22 2.80
N GLY A 15 7.21 -3.66 2.82
CA GLY A 15 6.52 -3.30 4.05
C GLY A 15 6.09 -4.54 4.84
N ILE A 16 5.30 -5.43 4.25
CA ILE A 16 4.88 -6.67 4.92
C ILE A 16 6.08 -7.61 5.09
N GLY A 17 6.83 -7.88 4.02
CA GLY A 17 7.93 -8.81 4.12
C GLY A 17 9.03 -8.39 5.08
N GLY A 18 9.42 -7.11 5.07
CA GLY A 18 10.39 -6.57 6.02
C GLY A 18 9.87 -6.58 7.45
N SER A 19 8.60 -6.18 7.68
CA SER A 19 8.00 -6.15 9.01
C SER A 19 7.75 -7.54 9.60
N VAL A 20 7.48 -8.56 8.78
CA VAL A 20 7.46 -9.96 9.22
C VAL A 20 8.82 -10.37 9.76
N MET A 21 9.90 -10.16 8.99
CA MET A 21 11.25 -10.52 9.43
C MET A 21 11.70 -9.71 10.67
N PHE A 22 11.30 -8.44 10.74
CA PHE A 22 11.47 -7.60 11.92
C PHE A 22 10.82 -8.24 13.16
N SER A 23 9.52 -8.60 13.07
CA SER A 23 8.77 -9.19 14.20
C SER A 23 9.30 -10.57 14.58
N VAL A 24 9.67 -11.42 13.62
CA VAL A 24 10.31 -12.72 13.88
C VAL A 24 11.64 -12.54 14.62
N SER A 25 12.47 -11.58 14.20
CA SER A 25 13.73 -11.26 14.88
C SER A 25 13.50 -10.77 16.31
N ARG A 26 12.48 -9.94 16.52
CA ARG A 26 12.06 -9.48 17.86
C ARG A 26 11.58 -10.64 18.73
N GLY A 27 10.79 -11.55 18.19
CA GLY A 27 10.35 -12.76 18.88
C GLY A 27 11.52 -13.65 19.33
N LYS A 28 12.60 -13.70 18.55
CA LYS A 28 13.86 -14.39 18.90
C LYS A 28 14.72 -13.64 19.93
N GLY A 29 14.37 -12.40 20.29
CA GLY A 29 15.18 -11.52 21.13
C GLY A 29 16.35 -10.84 20.41
N ASP A 30 16.48 -11.00 19.08
CA ASP A 30 17.53 -10.38 18.27
C ASP A 30 17.12 -8.98 17.79
N THR A 31 17.32 -7.99 18.65
CA THR A 31 16.98 -6.59 18.38
C THR A 31 17.82 -6.01 17.23
N ARG A 32 19.10 -6.43 17.11
CA ARG A 32 20.00 -5.96 16.06
C ARG A 32 19.53 -6.42 14.68
N ALA A 33 19.23 -7.72 14.53
CA ALA A 33 18.69 -8.23 13.27
C ALA A 33 17.38 -7.55 12.89
N SER A 34 16.50 -7.25 13.86
CA SER A 34 15.26 -6.51 13.58
C SER A 34 15.53 -5.11 13.02
N ASP A 35 16.47 -4.37 13.62
CA ASP A 35 16.83 -3.03 13.16
C ASP A 35 17.52 -3.05 11.78
N GLU A 36 18.33 -4.07 11.50
CA GLU A 36 18.93 -4.31 10.18
C GLU A 36 17.86 -4.61 9.12
N TYR A 37 16.81 -5.41 9.44
CA TYR A 37 15.68 -5.65 8.52
C TYR A 37 14.88 -4.38 8.25
N PHE A 38 14.62 -3.56 9.26
CA PHE A 38 13.97 -2.27 9.08
C PHE A 38 14.76 -1.39 8.11
N THR A 39 16.06 -1.23 8.33
CA THR A 39 16.88 -0.36 7.50
C THR A 39 17.07 -0.91 6.08
N ALA A 40 17.34 -2.22 5.94
CA ALA A 40 17.53 -2.83 4.62
C ALA A 40 16.28 -2.73 3.76
N SER A 41 15.10 -3.03 4.32
CA SER A 41 13.85 -2.90 3.59
C SER A 41 13.45 -1.46 3.32
N LEU A 42 13.80 -0.49 4.20
CA LEU A 42 13.61 0.94 3.95
C LEU A 42 14.43 1.42 2.75
N ILE A 43 15.72 1.07 2.69
CA ILE A 43 16.59 1.42 1.57
C ILE A 43 16.04 0.78 0.27
N ALA A 44 15.66 -0.51 0.32
CA ALA A 44 15.16 -1.22 -0.85
C ALA A 44 13.84 -0.61 -1.36
N VAL A 45 12.86 -0.34 -0.49
CA VAL A 45 11.59 0.27 -0.89
C VAL A 45 11.76 1.69 -1.39
N THR A 46 12.68 2.47 -0.81
CA THR A 46 12.99 3.83 -1.27
C THR A 46 13.61 3.80 -2.66
N ALA A 47 14.56 2.90 -2.92
CA ALA A 47 15.16 2.73 -4.23
C ALA A 47 14.11 2.35 -5.28
N VAL A 48 13.24 1.39 -4.97
CA VAL A 48 12.13 1.00 -5.86
C VAL A 48 11.15 2.13 -6.09
N ALA A 49 10.77 2.88 -5.03
CA ALA A 49 9.88 4.03 -5.14
C ALA A 49 10.44 5.11 -6.06
N LEU A 50 11.75 5.41 -5.96
CA LEU A 50 12.43 6.37 -6.84
C LEU A 50 12.50 5.89 -8.28
N VAL A 51 12.80 4.61 -8.51
CA VAL A 51 12.81 4.02 -9.87
C VAL A 51 11.41 4.10 -10.49
N LEU A 52 10.38 3.69 -9.76
CA LEU A 52 9.00 3.76 -10.23
C LEU A 52 8.55 5.20 -10.46
N TYR A 53 8.95 6.13 -9.63
CA TYR A 53 8.69 7.56 -9.78
C TYR A 53 9.27 8.10 -11.10
N VAL A 54 10.56 7.82 -11.36
CA VAL A 54 11.22 8.24 -12.61
C VAL A 54 10.56 7.59 -13.82
N LEU A 55 10.28 6.28 -13.77
CA LEU A 55 9.57 5.59 -14.83
C LEU A 55 8.18 6.17 -15.07
N PHE A 56 7.45 6.49 -14.01
CA PHE A 56 6.14 7.09 -14.15
C PHE A 56 6.21 8.49 -14.77
N LEU A 57 7.14 9.34 -14.35
CA LEU A 57 7.31 10.68 -14.93
C LEU A 57 7.67 10.63 -16.42
N THR A 58 8.51 9.68 -16.82
CA THR A 58 8.97 9.56 -18.20
C THR A 58 7.94 8.88 -19.11
N LEU A 59 7.20 7.90 -18.59
CA LEU A 59 6.29 7.04 -19.36
C LEU A 59 4.81 7.26 -19.04
N LYS A 60 4.43 8.32 -18.30
CA LYS A 60 3.06 8.54 -17.83
C LYS A 60 2.01 8.48 -18.94
N LYS A 61 2.28 9.10 -20.10
CA LYS A 61 1.37 9.11 -21.24
C LYS A 61 1.19 7.70 -21.82
N GLN A 62 2.29 6.98 -22.02
CA GLN A 62 2.28 5.61 -22.56
C GLN A 62 1.59 4.65 -21.58
N LEU A 63 1.87 4.77 -20.28
CA LEU A 63 1.25 3.95 -19.26
C LEU A 63 -0.26 4.19 -19.16
N LEU A 64 -0.71 5.45 -19.16
CA LEU A 64 -2.13 5.77 -19.10
C LEU A 64 -2.87 5.30 -20.36
N SER A 65 -2.24 5.43 -21.54
CA SER A 65 -2.78 4.90 -22.78
C SER A 65 -2.90 3.38 -22.76
N LEU A 66 -1.89 2.68 -22.25
CA LEU A 66 -1.91 1.21 -22.09
C LEU A 66 -2.99 0.73 -21.11
N PHE A 67 -3.28 1.52 -20.08
CA PHE A 67 -4.30 1.22 -19.07
C PHE A 67 -5.73 1.59 -19.49
N GLY A 68 -5.94 1.94 -20.76
CA GLY A 68 -7.27 2.13 -21.34
C GLY A 68 -7.67 3.58 -21.60
N ALA A 69 -6.84 4.57 -21.27
CA ALA A 69 -7.12 5.97 -21.58
C ALA A 69 -6.77 6.37 -23.04
N GLY A 70 -6.12 5.48 -23.79
CA GLY A 70 -5.64 5.78 -25.15
C GLY A 70 -6.72 5.78 -26.24
N GLY A 71 -7.94 5.37 -25.93
CA GLY A 71 -9.05 5.31 -26.90
C GLY A 71 -9.82 6.62 -27.08
N ASP A 72 -9.61 7.62 -26.23
CA ASP A 72 -10.29 8.92 -26.22
C ASP A 72 -9.33 10.01 -25.73
N GLU A 73 -9.13 11.06 -26.53
CA GLU A 73 -8.18 12.14 -26.25
C GLU A 73 -8.59 12.94 -25.01
N LEU A 74 -9.89 13.19 -24.81
CA LEU A 74 -10.39 13.88 -23.62
C LEU A 74 -10.17 13.07 -22.34
N VAL A 75 -10.38 11.76 -22.41
CA VAL A 75 -10.12 10.84 -21.28
C VAL A 75 -8.64 10.82 -20.94
N LEU A 76 -7.77 10.80 -21.95
CA LEU A 76 -6.32 10.83 -21.74
C LEU A 76 -5.87 12.16 -21.12
N GLU A 77 -6.37 13.30 -21.57
CA GLU A 77 -6.09 14.62 -21.01
C GLU A 77 -6.47 14.67 -19.52
N LYS A 78 -7.70 14.31 -19.20
CA LYS A 78 -8.19 14.25 -17.80
C LYS A 78 -7.38 13.28 -16.92
N ALA A 79 -6.99 12.15 -17.49
CA ALA A 79 -6.14 11.18 -16.78
C ALA A 79 -4.73 11.72 -16.53
N LEU A 80 -4.17 12.52 -17.45
CA LEU A 80 -2.88 13.18 -17.29
C LEU A 80 -2.92 14.27 -16.22
N ASP A 81 -4.00 15.05 -16.14
CA ASP A 81 -4.21 16.07 -15.11
C ASP A 81 -4.22 15.42 -13.72
N TYR A 82 -5.05 14.39 -13.54
CA TYR A 82 -5.09 13.64 -12.29
C TYR A 82 -3.75 13.00 -11.94
N ALA A 83 -3.10 12.37 -12.93
CA ALA A 83 -1.81 11.71 -12.77
C ALA A 83 -0.68 12.67 -12.40
N GLY A 84 -0.79 13.95 -12.76
CA GLY A 84 0.15 14.99 -12.38
C GLY A 84 0.26 15.14 -10.86
N TYR A 85 -0.87 15.25 -10.15
CA TYR A 85 -0.89 15.33 -8.69
C TYR A 85 -0.42 14.04 -8.02
N ILE A 86 -0.83 12.89 -8.58
CA ILE A 86 -0.42 11.57 -8.07
C ILE A 86 1.09 11.38 -8.17
N ALA A 87 1.72 11.84 -9.24
CA ALA A 87 3.15 11.71 -9.43
C ALA A 87 3.94 12.29 -8.24
N TYR A 88 3.53 13.47 -7.74
CA TYR A 88 4.23 14.10 -6.61
C TYR A 88 4.14 13.31 -5.30
N VAL A 89 3.06 12.58 -5.08
CA VAL A 89 2.83 11.86 -3.83
C VAL A 89 3.16 10.37 -3.90
N MET A 90 3.42 9.85 -5.09
CA MET A 90 3.71 8.44 -5.32
C MET A 90 4.80 7.85 -4.42
N PRO A 91 6.00 8.47 -4.25
CA PRO A 91 7.01 7.93 -3.34
C PRO A 91 6.53 7.91 -1.89
N LEU A 92 5.81 8.96 -1.44
CA LEU A 92 5.24 9.02 -0.10
C LEU A 92 4.16 7.97 0.12
N PHE A 93 3.39 7.63 -0.91
CA PHE A 93 2.38 6.57 -0.85
C PHE A 93 3.02 5.20 -0.65
N ILE A 94 4.06 4.88 -1.41
CA ILE A 94 4.80 3.61 -1.28
C ILE A 94 5.46 3.52 0.11
N LEU A 95 6.14 4.59 0.54
CA LEU A 95 6.75 4.68 1.86
C LEU A 95 5.73 4.67 3.00
N GLY A 96 4.54 5.26 2.79
CA GLY A 96 3.43 5.23 3.75
C GLY A 96 2.93 3.81 4.01
N ASN A 97 2.72 3.01 2.95
CA ASN A 97 2.36 1.59 3.10
C ASN A 97 3.45 0.80 3.84
N TYR A 98 4.71 1.04 3.51
CA TYR A 98 5.86 0.46 4.20
C TYR A 98 5.86 0.82 5.69
N LEU A 99 5.80 2.11 6.04
CA LEU A 99 5.80 2.57 7.43
C LEU A 99 4.59 2.06 8.21
N SER A 100 3.42 2.05 7.60
CA SER A 100 2.19 1.52 8.20
C SER A 100 2.36 0.07 8.66
N ALA A 101 3.01 -0.78 7.83
CA ALA A 101 3.30 -2.16 8.19
C ALA A 101 4.28 -2.25 9.37
N PHE A 102 5.37 -1.48 9.36
CA PHE A 102 6.35 -1.48 10.45
C PHE A 102 5.80 -0.92 11.76
N ILE A 103 5.05 0.18 11.72
CA ILE A 103 4.43 0.77 12.92
C ILE A 103 3.46 -0.23 13.59
N ARG A 104 2.69 -1.01 12.80
CA ARG A 104 1.84 -2.07 13.35
C ARG A 104 2.67 -3.17 14.01
N ASN A 105 3.75 -3.58 13.39
CA ASN A 105 4.66 -4.60 13.89
C ASN A 105 5.50 -4.14 15.09
N ASP A 106 5.68 -2.84 15.24
CA ASP A 106 6.31 -2.22 16.42
C ASP A 106 5.32 -1.96 17.57
N GLY A 107 4.14 -2.61 17.54
CA GLY A 107 3.15 -2.59 18.63
C GLY A 107 2.27 -1.35 18.66
N SER A 108 2.17 -0.60 17.55
CA SER A 108 1.34 0.62 17.50
C SER A 108 0.32 0.62 16.33
N PRO A 109 -0.51 -0.43 16.21
CA PRO A 109 -1.48 -0.53 15.12
C PRO A 109 -2.45 0.64 15.07
N LEU A 110 -2.83 1.17 16.23
CA LEU A 110 -3.73 2.34 16.32
C LEU A 110 -3.14 3.58 15.63
N THR A 111 -1.84 3.83 15.77
CA THR A 111 -1.18 4.96 15.09
C THR A 111 -1.24 4.81 13.57
N ALA A 112 -0.95 3.62 13.05
CA ALA A 112 -1.05 3.34 11.62
C ALA A 112 -2.51 3.49 11.13
N THR A 113 -3.48 3.00 11.90
CA THR A 113 -4.91 3.13 11.56
C THR A 113 -5.36 4.58 11.56
N ILE A 114 -5.05 5.37 12.60
CA ILE A 114 -5.39 6.79 12.65
C ILE A 114 -4.78 7.53 11.46
N ALA A 115 -3.54 7.27 11.11
CA ALA A 115 -2.88 7.90 9.97
C ALA A 115 -3.64 7.63 8.66
N VAL A 116 -3.93 6.36 8.36
CA VAL A 116 -4.63 5.97 7.14
C VAL A 116 -6.06 6.50 7.10
N VAL A 117 -6.80 6.39 8.21
CA VAL A 117 -8.19 6.88 8.31
C VAL A 117 -8.24 8.40 8.17
N SER A 118 -7.33 9.14 8.82
CA SER A 118 -7.29 10.61 8.70
C SER A 118 -6.99 11.06 7.27
N GLY A 119 -6.04 10.39 6.59
CA GLY A 119 -5.75 10.67 5.18
C GLY A 119 -6.93 10.36 4.25
N GLY A 120 -7.60 9.22 4.46
CA GLY A 120 -8.79 8.84 3.71
C GLY A 120 -10.00 9.75 3.96
N ALA A 121 -10.24 10.13 5.23
CA ALA A 121 -11.28 11.09 5.58
C ALA A 121 -11.01 12.45 4.91
N PHE A 122 -9.78 12.95 4.99
CA PHE A 122 -9.40 14.19 4.31
C PHE A 122 -9.63 14.08 2.79
N ASN A 123 -9.28 12.96 2.16
CA ASN A 123 -9.51 12.75 0.74
C ASN A 123 -11.00 12.89 0.39
N ILE A 124 -11.91 12.23 1.14
CA ILE A 124 -13.36 12.32 0.90
C ILE A 124 -13.87 13.76 1.04
N PHE A 125 -13.51 14.45 2.13
CA PHE A 125 -13.92 15.85 2.33
C PHE A 125 -13.27 16.79 1.31
N GLY A 126 -12.00 16.55 0.98
CA GLY A 126 -11.23 17.27 -0.01
C GLY A 126 -11.82 17.12 -1.41
N ASP A 127 -12.27 15.92 -1.80
CA ASP A 127 -12.95 15.70 -3.08
C ASP A 127 -14.20 16.56 -3.16
N VAL A 128 -15.06 16.56 -2.13
CA VAL A 128 -16.26 17.42 -2.13
C VAL A 128 -15.89 18.90 -2.21
N PHE A 129 -14.91 19.34 -1.45
CA PHE A 129 -14.52 20.75 -1.38
C PHE A 129 -13.83 21.22 -2.68
N PHE A 130 -12.84 20.49 -3.19
CA PHE A 130 -12.09 20.92 -4.36
C PHE A 130 -12.84 20.70 -5.67
N VAL A 131 -13.56 19.56 -5.80
CA VAL A 131 -14.28 19.25 -7.04
C VAL A 131 -15.55 20.10 -7.17
N PHE A 132 -16.38 20.16 -6.13
CA PHE A 132 -17.67 20.84 -6.17
C PHE A 132 -17.64 22.24 -5.58
N GLY A 133 -16.84 22.48 -4.53
CA GLY A 133 -16.77 23.79 -3.88
C GLY A 133 -15.93 24.81 -4.66
N LEU A 134 -14.82 24.38 -5.23
CA LEU A 134 -13.89 25.22 -6.01
C LEU A 134 -13.95 24.96 -7.52
N ASP A 135 -14.83 24.07 -7.98
CA ASP A 135 -15.05 23.70 -9.40
C ASP A 135 -13.74 23.29 -10.14
N MET A 136 -12.81 22.64 -9.39
CA MET A 136 -11.52 22.22 -9.93
C MET A 136 -11.62 20.92 -10.76
N GLY A 137 -12.79 20.30 -10.84
CA GLY A 137 -13.01 19.06 -11.59
C GLY A 137 -12.09 17.92 -11.13
N ILE A 138 -11.57 17.15 -12.08
CA ILE A 138 -10.74 15.97 -11.78
C ILE A 138 -9.36 16.33 -11.15
N GLY A 139 -8.85 17.52 -11.44
CA GLY A 139 -7.64 18.06 -10.81
C GLY A 139 -7.82 18.25 -9.30
N GLY A 140 -9.02 18.70 -8.88
CA GLY A 140 -9.39 18.81 -7.47
C GLY A 140 -9.35 17.47 -6.74
N ALA A 141 -9.85 16.40 -7.36
CA ALA A 141 -9.76 15.05 -6.81
C ALA A 141 -8.30 14.56 -6.68
N GLY A 142 -7.45 14.87 -7.66
CA GLY A 142 -6.02 14.59 -7.58
C GLY A 142 -5.35 15.33 -6.44
N LEU A 143 -5.68 16.60 -6.23
CA LEU A 143 -5.17 17.43 -5.14
C LEU A 143 -5.63 16.91 -3.76
N ALA A 144 -6.91 16.55 -3.61
CA ALA A 144 -7.44 15.96 -2.38
C ALA A 144 -6.70 14.65 -2.01
N THR A 145 -6.47 13.80 -3.00
CA THR A 145 -5.70 12.56 -2.83
C THR A 145 -4.25 12.86 -2.40
N MET A 146 -3.61 13.82 -3.05
CA MET A 146 -2.23 14.21 -2.71
C MET A 146 -2.13 14.70 -1.26
N ILE A 147 -2.99 15.61 -0.85
CA ILE A 147 -2.96 16.16 0.52
C ILE A 147 -3.31 15.08 1.54
N GLY A 148 -4.31 14.23 1.27
CA GLY A 148 -4.68 13.11 2.14
C GLY A 148 -3.51 12.15 2.39
N GLN A 149 -2.73 11.83 1.35
CA GLN A 149 -1.54 10.98 1.48
C GLN A 149 -0.41 11.66 2.25
N ILE A 150 -0.17 12.94 2.01
CA ILE A 150 0.81 13.73 2.78
C ILE A 150 0.42 13.75 4.26
N LEU A 151 -0.86 14.01 4.57
CA LEU A 151 -1.37 14.02 5.94
C LEU A 151 -1.17 12.65 6.62
N SER A 152 -1.55 11.56 5.95
CA SER A 152 -1.34 10.20 6.44
C SER A 152 0.14 9.94 6.75
N PHE A 153 1.02 10.27 5.83
CA PHE A 153 2.46 10.09 6.00
C PHE A 153 3.04 10.93 7.14
N CYS A 154 2.65 12.20 7.26
CA CYS A 154 3.05 13.07 8.36
C CYS A 154 2.61 12.53 9.73
N ILE A 155 1.38 12.00 9.84
CA ILE A 155 0.91 11.37 11.08
C ILE A 155 1.77 10.15 11.42
N MET A 156 2.12 9.31 10.43
CA MET A 156 3.02 8.17 10.65
C MET A 156 4.41 8.61 11.12
N LEU A 157 4.96 9.71 10.59
CA LEU A 157 6.24 10.25 11.04
C LEU A 157 6.21 10.68 12.51
N THR A 158 5.07 11.13 13.06
CA THR A 158 4.97 11.48 14.48
C THR A 158 5.25 10.28 15.41
N TYR A 159 5.13 9.05 14.87
CA TYR A 159 5.43 7.84 15.63
C TYR A 159 6.89 7.79 16.10
N PHE A 160 7.82 8.25 15.29
CA PHE A 160 9.25 8.25 15.62
C PHE A 160 9.62 9.14 16.82
N PHE A 161 8.76 10.11 17.16
CA PHE A 161 8.94 10.96 18.34
C PHE A 161 8.32 10.37 19.61
N ARG A 162 7.63 9.23 19.51
CA ARG A 162 7.01 8.58 20.67
C ARG A 162 8.00 7.70 21.42
N LYS A 163 7.96 7.73 22.75
CA LYS A 163 8.81 6.88 23.63
C LYS A 163 8.63 5.37 23.37
N LYS A 164 7.49 4.97 22.81
CA LYS A 164 7.18 3.57 22.48
C LYS A 164 7.82 3.09 21.16
N CYS A 165 8.36 4.00 20.34
CA CYS A 165 8.99 3.63 19.08
C CYS A 165 10.29 2.87 19.35
N THR A 166 10.36 1.66 18.82
CA THR A 166 11.58 0.83 18.90
C THR A 166 12.26 0.66 17.54
N LEU A 167 11.70 1.28 16.49
CA LEU A 167 12.30 1.29 15.16
C LEU A 167 13.58 2.12 15.17
N ARG A 168 14.71 1.47 14.90
CA ARG A 168 16.02 2.13 14.84
C ARG A 168 16.70 1.83 13.53
N LEU A 169 17.44 2.83 13.03
CA LEU A 169 18.28 2.63 11.87
C LEU A 169 19.58 1.96 12.30
N ALA A 170 19.90 0.83 11.67
CA ALA A 170 21.15 0.10 11.84
C ALA A 170 21.73 -0.24 10.47
N LEU A 171 23.06 -0.07 10.31
CA LEU A 171 23.71 -0.42 9.05
C LEU A 171 23.61 -1.92 8.79
N PRO A 172 22.97 -2.36 7.70
CA PRO A 172 22.77 -3.78 7.41
C PRO A 172 24.10 -4.40 6.94
N HIS A 173 24.60 -5.40 7.65
CA HIS A 173 25.87 -6.07 7.31
C HIS A 173 25.78 -6.84 5.98
N ARG A 174 24.58 -7.32 5.60
CA ARG A 174 24.33 -8.12 4.40
C ARG A 174 23.09 -7.59 3.68
N PHE A 175 23.15 -6.35 3.21
CA PHE A 175 22.01 -5.64 2.61
C PHE A 175 21.22 -6.48 1.62
N PHE A 176 21.87 -7.02 0.58
CA PHE A 176 21.18 -7.77 -0.46
C PHE A 176 20.46 -9.01 0.06
N ARG A 177 21.05 -9.71 1.03
CA ARG A 177 20.44 -10.90 1.64
C ARG A 177 19.20 -10.53 2.45
N LEU A 178 19.26 -9.45 3.23
CA LEU A 178 18.15 -8.97 4.06
C LEU A 178 17.02 -8.42 3.17
N ALA A 179 17.35 -7.61 2.18
CA ALA A 179 16.39 -7.08 1.21
C ALA A 179 15.69 -8.20 0.41
N PHE A 180 16.44 -9.22 -0.03
CA PHE A 180 15.88 -10.38 -0.72
C PHE A 180 14.98 -11.20 0.21
N SER A 181 15.38 -11.41 1.46
CA SER A 181 14.57 -12.11 2.46
C SER A 181 13.26 -11.35 2.73
N ALA A 182 13.31 -10.02 2.85
CA ALA A 182 12.14 -9.17 2.97
C ALA A 182 11.23 -9.28 1.73
N ALA A 183 11.79 -9.15 0.53
CA ALA A 183 11.03 -9.31 -0.72
C ALA A 183 10.35 -10.69 -0.82
N ARG A 184 11.06 -11.76 -0.47
CA ARG A 184 10.49 -13.12 -0.44
C ARG A 184 9.33 -13.24 0.55
N GLY A 185 9.44 -12.63 1.74
CA GLY A 185 8.38 -12.63 2.75
C GLY A 185 7.13 -11.84 2.32
N GLY A 186 7.29 -10.77 1.53
CA GLY A 186 6.21 -9.96 1.00
C GLY A 186 5.73 -10.35 -0.40
N PHE A 187 6.30 -11.41 -0.99
CA PHE A 187 5.98 -11.78 -2.37
C PHE A 187 4.54 -12.23 -2.55
N ALA A 188 3.97 -12.97 -1.60
CA ALA A 188 2.59 -13.44 -1.68
C ALA A 188 1.57 -12.29 -1.75
N PRO A 189 1.53 -11.32 -0.82
CA PRO A 189 0.62 -10.19 -0.93
C PRO A 189 0.91 -9.33 -2.18
N PHE A 190 2.17 -9.15 -2.56
CA PHE A 190 2.54 -8.47 -3.80
C PHE A 190 1.89 -9.11 -5.03
N ILE A 191 2.00 -10.43 -5.20
CA ILE A 191 1.42 -11.15 -6.34
C ILE A 191 -0.10 -11.07 -6.35
N VAL A 192 -0.75 -11.10 -5.18
CA VAL A 192 -2.22 -10.97 -5.09
C VAL A 192 -2.67 -9.61 -5.64
N ASP A 193 -2.07 -8.51 -5.17
CA ASP A 193 -2.45 -7.17 -5.61
C ASP A 193 -2.05 -6.90 -7.08
N PHE A 194 -0.88 -7.39 -7.49
CA PHE A 194 -0.43 -7.28 -8.87
C PHE A 194 -1.31 -8.05 -9.85
N SER A 195 -1.69 -9.27 -9.50
CA SER A 195 -2.59 -10.11 -10.32
C SER A 195 -3.98 -9.49 -10.40
N PHE A 196 -4.49 -8.92 -9.30
CA PHE A 196 -5.77 -8.21 -9.31
C PHE A 196 -5.72 -7.00 -10.25
N GLY A 197 -4.63 -6.22 -10.22
CA GLY A 197 -4.41 -5.11 -11.16
C GLY A 197 -4.43 -5.56 -12.63
N ILE A 198 -3.73 -6.64 -12.96
CA ILE A 198 -3.73 -7.21 -14.31
C ILE A 198 -5.13 -7.68 -14.73
N LEU A 199 -5.84 -8.40 -13.84
CA LEU A 199 -7.20 -8.86 -14.11
C LEU A 199 -8.13 -7.70 -14.43
N VAL A 200 -8.09 -6.62 -13.64
CA VAL A 200 -8.91 -5.42 -13.89
C VAL A 200 -8.60 -4.82 -15.27
N ILE A 201 -7.32 -4.75 -15.68
CA ILE A 201 -6.94 -4.25 -17.02
C ILE A 201 -7.51 -5.14 -18.12
N LEU A 202 -7.36 -6.46 -18.00
CA LEU A 202 -7.83 -7.42 -18.99
C LEU A 202 -9.36 -7.38 -19.13
N PHE A 203 -10.07 -7.38 -18.00
CA PHE A 203 -11.52 -7.30 -18.00
C PHE A 203 -12.02 -5.96 -18.55
N ASN A 204 -11.43 -4.83 -18.14
CA ASN A 204 -11.82 -3.52 -18.67
C ASN A 204 -11.68 -3.46 -20.19
N ASN A 205 -10.52 -3.90 -20.72
CA ASN A 205 -10.30 -3.91 -22.17
C ASN A 205 -11.28 -4.83 -22.90
N ARG A 206 -11.55 -6.01 -22.34
CA ARG A 206 -12.45 -6.97 -22.98
C ARG A 206 -13.92 -6.53 -22.92
N ILE A 207 -14.37 -6.01 -21.80
CA ILE A 207 -15.74 -5.48 -21.63
C ILE A 207 -15.94 -4.27 -22.53
N MET A 208 -14.98 -3.36 -22.61
CA MET A 208 -15.06 -2.21 -23.50
C MET A 208 -15.20 -2.61 -24.97
N GLN A 209 -14.51 -3.67 -25.40
CA GLN A 209 -14.59 -4.19 -26.77
C GLN A 209 -15.95 -4.87 -27.09
N LEU A 210 -16.56 -5.55 -26.12
CA LEU A 210 -17.75 -6.36 -26.33
C LEU A 210 -19.04 -5.58 -26.06
N GLY A 211 -19.06 -4.74 -25.03
CA GLY A 211 -20.28 -4.13 -24.52
C GLY A 211 -20.23 -2.58 -24.49
N GLY A 212 -19.04 -1.99 -24.56
CA GLY A 212 -18.87 -0.54 -24.53
C GLY A 212 -18.81 0.06 -23.12
N SER A 213 -19.08 1.36 -23.02
CA SER A 213 -18.89 2.14 -21.78
C SER A 213 -19.92 1.84 -20.70
N THR A 214 -21.14 1.46 -21.07
CA THR A 214 -22.22 1.15 -20.12
C THR A 214 -21.89 -0.10 -19.31
N GLU A 215 -21.51 -1.18 -19.97
CA GLU A 215 -21.12 -2.45 -19.36
C GLU A 215 -19.85 -2.31 -18.53
N LEU A 216 -18.93 -1.47 -18.98
CA LEU A 216 -17.73 -1.11 -18.20
C LEU A 216 -18.11 -0.40 -16.89
N GLY A 217 -19.11 0.49 -16.92
CA GLY A 217 -19.64 1.14 -15.73
C GLY A 217 -20.24 0.14 -14.73
N VAL A 218 -21.02 -0.82 -15.21
CA VAL A 218 -21.59 -1.90 -14.38
C VAL A 218 -20.49 -2.76 -13.75
N PHE A 219 -19.48 -3.13 -14.54
CA PHE A 219 -18.33 -3.88 -14.02
C PHE A 219 -17.56 -3.09 -12.96
N GLY A 220 -17.42 -1.77 -13.13
CA GLY A 220 -16.84 -0.88 -12.14
C GLY A 220 -17.58 -0.91 -10.80
N ALA A 221 -18.92 -0.85 -10.83
CA ALA A 221 -19.76 -0.94 -9.62
C ALA A 221 -19.60 -2.29 -8.91
N VAL A 222 -19.64 -3.40 -9.67
CA VAL A 222 -19.43 -4.75 -9.14
C VAL A 222 -18.03 -4.88 -8.53
N SER A 223 -17.00 -4.41 -9.23
CA SER A 223 -15.61 -4.44 -8.74
C SER A 223 -15.44 -3.65 -7.44
N THR A 224 -16.11 -2.50 -7.30
CA THR A 224 -16.09 -1.72 -6.06
C THR A 224 -16.73 -2.50 -4.90
N THR A 225 -17.82 -3.22 -5.13
CA THR A 225 -18.47 -4.07 -4.12
C THR A 225 -17.54 -5.20 -3.67
N VAL A 226 -16.86 -5.86 -4.62
CA VAL A 226 -15.86 -6.90 -4.31
C VAL A 226 -14.71 -6.34 -3.48
N LEU A 227 -14.22 -5.13 -3.81
CA LEU A 227 -13.16 -4.47 -3.03
C LEU A 227 -13.59 -4.20 -1.58
N LEU A 228 -14.84 -3.79 -1.32
CA LEU A 228 -15.35 -3.59 0.03
C LEU A 228 -15.29 -4.87 0.87
N ILE A 229 -15.68 -6.00 0.28
CA ILE A 229 -15.60 -7.31 0.93
C ILE A 229 -14.11 -7.68 1.20
N GLN A 230 -13.26 -7.49 0.20
CA GLN A 230 -11.84 -7.81 0.30
C GLN A 230 -11.15 -7.05 1.43
N VAL A 231 -11.47 -5.76 1.62
CA VAL A 231 -10.88 -4.91 2.67
C VAL A 231 -11.15 -5.48 4.08
N LEU A 232 -12.30 -6.12 4.32
CA LEU A 232 -12.61 -6.76 5.60
C LEU A 232 -11.63 -7.91 5.90
N PHE A 233 -11.39 -8.78 4.92
CA PHE A 233 -10.40 -9.87 5.07
C PHE A 233 -8.97 -9.37 5.20
N TYR A 234 -8.61 -8.32 4.46
CA TYR A 234 -7.32 -7.65 4.64
C TYR A 234 -7.12 -7.12 6.06
N GLY A 235 -8.17 -6.55 6.68
CA GLY A 235 -8.15 -6.06 8.05
C GLY A 235 -7.80 -7.16 9.05
N VAL A 236 -8.43 -8.34 8.93
CA VAL A 236 -8.13 -9.52 9.77
C VAL A 236 -6.67 -9.96 9.57
N GLY A 237 -6.22 -10.07 8.32
CA GLY A 237 -4.84 -10.47 8.00
C GLY A 237 -3.80 -9.49 8.56
N GLN A 238 -4.05 -8.18 8.42
CA GLN A 238 -3.15 -7.15 8.93
C GLN A 238 -3.09 -7.08 10.46
N ALA A 239 -4.17 -7.44 11.16
CA ALA A 239 -4.18 -7.54 12.62
C ALA A 239 -3.45 -8.80 13.11
N LEU A 240 -3.63 -9.92 12.39
CA LEU A 240 -3.00 -11.21 12.73
C LEU A 240 -1.48 -11.20 12.50
N GLN A 241 -1.03 -10.61 11.40
CA GLN A 241 0.33 -10.73 10.91
C GLN A 241 1.42 -10.32 11.93
N PRO A 242 1.34 -9.17 12.64
CA PRO A 242 2.35 -8.80 13.64
C PRO A 242 2.45 -9.80 14.80
N LEU A 243 1.29 -10.23 15.29
CA LEU A 243 1.20 -11.15 16.43
C LEU A 243 1.70 -12.56 16.06
N ALA A 244 1.30 -13.05 14.88
CA ALA A 244 1.73 -14.36 14.39
C ALA A 244 3.24 -14.39 14.11
N SER A 245 3.79 -13.34 13.50
CA SER A 245 5.22 -13.23 13.20
C SER A 245 6.07 -13.18 14.47
N PHE A 246 5.61 -12.46 15.50
CA PHE A 246 6.29 -12.43 16.78
C PHE A 246 6.24 -13.79 17.49
N ALA A 247 5.07 -14.44 17.54
CA ALA A 247 4.89 -15.76 18.15
C ALA A 247 5.73 -16.85 17.45
N ASP A 248 5.84 -16.78 16.11
CA ASP A 248 6.70 -17.66 15.32
C ASP A 248 8.17 -17.48 15.71
N GLY A 249 8.63 -16.23 15.78
CA GLY A 249 9.99 -15.92 16.23
C GLY A 249 10.30 -16.42 17.65
N ALA A 250 9.33 -16.29 18.56
CA ALA A 250 9.41 -16.78 19.93
C ALA A 250 9.21 -18.31 20.06
N THR A 251 8.99 -19.03 18.95
CA THR A 251 8.65 -20.48 18.92
C THR A 251 7.41 -20.84 19.77
N ASP A 252 6.50 -19.87 20.00
CA ASP A 252 5.27 -20.09 20.77
C ASP A 252 4.15 -20.63 19.86
N MET A 253 4.23 -21.93 19.57
CA MET A 253 3.26 -22.63 18.74
C MET A 253 1.84 -22.65 19.34
N ARG A 254 1.73 -22.50 20.67
CA ARG A 254 0.43 -22.48 21.36
C ARG A 254 -0.32 -21.17 21.06
N SER A 255 0.37 -20.05 21.19
CA SER A 255 -0.18 -18.73 20.84
C SER A 255 -0.46 -18.64 19.35
N LEU A 256 0.43 -19.15 18.49
CA LEU A 256 0.22 -19.14 17.04
C LEU A 256 -1.06 -19.88 16.63
N LYS A 257 -1.32 -21.07 17.18
CA LYS A 257 -2.56 -21.84 16.92
C LYS A 257 -3.81 -21.10 17.40
N LYS A 258 -3.75 -20.43 18.57
CA LYS A 258 -4.88 -19.63 19.08
C LYS A 258 -5.17 -18.43 18.19
N LEU A 259 -4.12 -17.69 17.77
CA LEU A 259 -4.24 -16.54 16.87
C LEU A 259 -4.87 -16.94 15.53
N LEU A 260 -4.44 -18.06 14.95
CA LEU A 260 -5.02 -18.58 13.71
C LEU A 260 -6.50 -18.94 13.89
N LYS A 261 -6.85 -19.61 15.00
CA LYS A 261 -8.25 -19.93 15.30
C LYS A 261 -9.12 -18.66 15.40
N TYR A 262 -8.65 -17.64 16.11
CA TYR A 262 -9.40 -16.39 16.25
C TYR A 262 -9.53 -15.66 14.90
N ALA A 263 -8.48 -15.63 14.09
CA ALA A 263 -8.54 -15.03 12.76
C ALA A 263 -9.55 -15.73 11.85
N LEU A 264 -9.57 -17.06 11.84
CA LEU A 264 -10.55 -17.85 11.08
C LEU A 264 -11.99 -17.60 11.55
N LEU A 265 -12.21 -17.54 12.88
CA LEU A 265 -13.54 -17.24 13.44
C LEU A 265 -14.00 -15.81 13.15
N THR A 266 -13.07 -14.86 13.02
CA THR A 266 -13.42 -13.45 12.69
C THR A 266 -13.68 -13.28 11.20
N ALA A 267 -13.07 -14.12 10.35
CA ALA A 267 -13.23 -14.07 8.91
C ALA A 267 -14.48 -14.87 8.41
N ALA A 268 -15.01 -15.80 9.21
CA ALA A 268 -16.22 -16.57 8.90
C ALA A 268 -17.49 -15.80 9.26
#